data_c325ddcea0a3099a16767af12c2897b8
#
_entry.id   c325ddcea0a3099a16767af12c2897b8
#
_cell.length_a   1.000
_cell.length_b   1.000
_cell.length_c   1.000
_cell.angle_alpha   90.00
_cell.angle_beta   90.00
_cell.angle_gamma   90.00
#
_symmetry.space_group_name_H-M   'P 1'
#
loop_
_entity.id
_entity.type
_entity.pdbx_description
1 polymer ?
#
loop_
_entity_poly.entity_id
_entity_poly.type
_entity_poly.pdbx_seq_one_letter_code
_entity_poly.pdbx_strand_id
1 'polypeptide(L)'
;HYVRMIDPDTGRTLITPEGKTAKMIAVPTARYMGNEDGRGGFGALNYEAVMSQLQKYNTDPKHPVLIVLHHDGDNYGGGTSAYYHSNFNNFVSWVKSNPDRFVPITVQDYLAKFPPDPDDIIHVEPGSWSGADNGDPEFKKWNGDPKNGYSPDRNSWGVMTAVKNMVTTAEAINPNNHATKMAWHHFLCSQTSCYEYWDGTEMWDSHPTRACNLAYNEAVKVVKGNFKDNIPPTIYKPQREPYNPGGMEWNNTPETSDFEVWTYAYDVSGLKSVTLHYTVFEGQFAPTLDDKEKRNWIAVKMQEKWIEPQTSPKPIIKANEYSAMIKGVNNSLVNYYVEAIDKHGNVAKSPIMFVFVGK
;
A
#
# COMPACT_ATOMS: atom_id res chain seq x y z
N HIS A 1 -6.63 -15.22 11.92
CA HIS A 1 -5.92 -15.52 10.67
C HIS A 1 -4.61 -14.75 10.57
N TYR A 2 -3.66 -15.29 9.83
CA TYR A 2 -2.46 -14.56 9.41
C TYR A 2 -2.50 -14.29 7.91
N VAL A 3 -1.92 -13.17 7.50
CA VAL A 3 -1.65 -12.83 6.10
C VAL A 3 -0.15 -12.88 5.89
N ARG A 4 0.27 -13.52 4.82
CA ARG A 4 1.63 -13.44 4.29
C ARG A 4 1.58 -12.80 2.90
N MET A 5 2.71 -12.31 2.44
CA MET A 5 2.86 -12.07 1.01
C MET A 5 2.87 -13.42 0.32
N ILE A 6 1.79 -13.75 -0.35
CA ILE A 6 1.60 -15.03 -1.04
C ILE A 6 1.45 -14.75 -2.52
N ASP A 7 2.09 -15.60 -3.33
CA ASP A 7 1.80 -15.68 -4.75
C ASP A 7 0.39 -16.27 -4.90
N PRO A 8 -0.59 -15.53 -5.43
CA PRO A 8 -1.96 -15.98 -5.53
C PRO A 8 -2.13 -17.19 -6.45
N ASP A 9 -1.26 -17.35 -7.46
CA ASP A 9 -1.37 -18.41 -8.43
C ASP A 9 -0.82 -19.74 -7.91
N THR A 10 0.21 -19.69 -7.08
CA THR A 10 0.88 -20.88 -6.55
C THR A 10 0.58 -21.17 -5.08
N GLY A 11 -0.04 -20.24 -4.37
CA GLY A 11 -0.28 -20.33 -2.93
C GLY A 11 1.00 -20.29 -2.08
N ARG A 12 2.13 -19.87 -2.64
CA ARG A 12 3.44 -19.88 -1.98
C ARG A 12 3.78 -18.56 -1.34
N THR A 13 4.44 -18.63 -0.21
CA THR A 13 4.97 -17.44 0.44
C THR A 13 6.01 -16.75 -0.45
N LEU A 14 5.75 -15.49 -0.78
CA LEU A 14 6.72 -14.66 -1.48
C LEU A 14 7.85 -14.27 -0.53
N ILE A 15 9.05 -14.29 -1.07
CA ILE A 15 10.26 -13.95 -0.34
C ILE A 15 10.85 -12.71 -1.02
N THR A 16 11.25 -11.71 -0.22
CA THR A 16 11.96 -10.55 -0.76
C THR A 16 13.29 -10.97 -1.38
N PRO A 17 13.92 -10.14 -2.24
CA PRO A 17 15.25 -10.43 -2.78
C PRO A 17 16.30 -10.73 -1.71
N GLU A 18 16.12 -10.21 -0.48
CA GLU A 18 16.97 -10.48 0.68
C GLU A 18 16.62 -11.79 1.43
N GLY A 19 15.65 -12.54 0.94
CA GLY A 19 15.21 -13.78 1.56
C GLY A 19 14.32 -13.60 2.80
N LYS A 20 13.72 -12.42 2.98
CA LYS A 20 12.85 -12.14 4.12
C LYS A 20 11.39 -12.45 3.79
N THR A 21 10.68 -12.97 4.78
CA THR A 21 9.22 -13.12 4.76
C THR A 21 8.62 -12.29 5.86
N ALA A 22 7.39 -11.83 5.65
CA ALA A 22 6.61 -11.15 6.67
C ALA A 22 5.22 -11.78 6.78
N LYS A 23 4.69 -11.88 8.00
CA LYS A 23 3.29 -12.22 8.25
C LYS A 23 2.69 -11.19 9.19
N MET A 24 1.41 -10.93 9.03
CA MET A 24 0.64 -10.00 9.84
C MET A 24 -0.67 -10.66 10.26
N ILE A 25 -1.17 -10.33 11.45
CA ILE A 25 -2.50 -10.78 11.87
C ILE A 25 -3.54 -10.02 11.05
N ALA A 26 -4.42 -10.76 10.38
CA ALA A 26 -5.58 -10.22 9.68
C ALA A 26 -6.83 -10.48 10.51
N VAL A 27 -7.59 -9.42 10.75
CA VAL A 27 -8.88 -9.48 11.42
C VAL A 27 -9.96 -9.11 10.41
N PRO A 28 -10.67 -10.09 9.83
CA PRO A 28 -11.75 -9.80 8.88
C PRO A 28 -12.86 -8.99 9.54
N THR A 29 -13.41 -8.04 8.81
CA THR A 29 -14.53 -7.22 9.26
C THR A 29 -15.77 -7.48 8.39
N ALA A 30 -16.95 -7.25 8.96
CA ALA A 30 -18.20 -7.43 8.25
C ALA A 30 -18.52 -6.16 7.44
N ARG A 31 -18.21 -6.15 6.14
CA ARG A 31 -18.37 -4.99 5.26
C ARG A 31 -19.75 -4.34 5.37
N TYR A 32 -20.79 -5.13 5.27
CA TYR A 32 -22.15 -4.59 5.25
C TYR A 32 -22.58 -4.02 6.61
N MET A 33 -22.23 -4.71 7.68
CA MET A 33 -22.57 -4.25 9.03
C MET A 33 -21.91 -2.91 9.34
N GLY A 34 -20.63 -2.77 9.04
CA GLY A 34 -19.91 -1.51 9.26
C GLY A 34 -20.45 -0.36 8.42
N ASN A 35 -20.62 -0.58 7.13
CA ASN A 35 -21.11 0.45 6.20
C ASN A 35 -22.54 0.89 6.50
N GLU A 36 -23.44 -0.05 6.77
CA GLU A 36 -24.84 0.28 7.01
C GLU A 36 -25.02 1.02 8.33
N ASP A 37 -24.28 0.60 9.35
CA ASP A 37 -24.29 1.29 10.64
C ASP A 37 -23.68 2.69 10.56
N GLY A 38 -22.53 2.82 9.90
CA GLY A 38 -21.84 4.10 9.72
C GLY A 38 -22.63 5.12 8.93
N ARG A 39 -23.40 4.68 7.92
CA ARG A 39 -24.25 5.55 7.12
C ARG A 39 -25.47 6.11 7.88
N GLY A 40 -25.88 5.49 8.98
CA GLY A 40 -27.01 5.94 9.76
C GLY A 40 -28.36 5.94 9.02
N GLY A 41 -28.40 5.38 7.82
CA GLY A 41 -29.50 5.54 6.88
C GLY A 41 -30.52 4.42 6.87
N PHE A 42 -30.21 3.28 7.43
CA PHE A 42 -31.05 2.09 7.29
C PHE A 42 -31.80 1.72 8.56
N GLY A 43 -32.19 2.72 9.33
CA GLY A 43 -33.00 2.49 10.52
C GLY A 43 -32.33 1.57 11.50
N ALA A 44 -31.04 1.76 11.67
CA ALA A 44 -30.15 1.00 12.48
C ALA A 44 -30.21 -0.50 12.17
N LEU A 45 -29.10 -1.08 12.06
CA LEU A 45 -28.93 -2.50 12.16
C LEU A 45 -29.92 -3.06 13.14
N ASN A 46 -30.78 -3.89 12.67
CA ASN A 46 -31.49 -4.78 13.55
C ASN A 46 -30.47 -5.72 14.19
N TYR A 47 -29.75 -5.21 15.19
CA TYR A 47 -28.66 -5.94 15.85
C TYR A 47 -29.11 -7.33 16.27
N GLU A 48 -30.36 -7.45 16.76
CA GLU A 48 -30.93 -8.73 17.16
C GLU A 48 -31.01 -9.69 15.98
N ALA A 49 -31.50 -9.26 14.82
CA ALA A 49 -31.64 -10.13 13.66
C ALA A 49 -30.28 -10.56 13.10
N VAL A 50 -29.32 -9.63 13.03
CA VAL A 50 -27.98 -9.91 12.50
C VAL A 50 -27.19 -10.78 13.44
N MET A 51 -27.12 -10.44 14.73
CA MET A 51 -26.33 -11.17 15.72
C MET A 51 -26.89 -12.57 15.99
N SER A 52 -28.22 -12.75 15.94
CA SER A 52 -28.84 -14.06 16.04
C SER A 52 -28.48 -14.99 14.87
N GLN A 53 -28.28 -14.45 13.67
CA GLN A 53 -27.82 -15.24 12.54
C GLN A 53 -26.36 -15.70 12.70
N LEU A 54 -25.53 -14.89 13.34
CA LEU A 54 -24.11 -15.21 13.58
C LEU A 54 -23.91 -16.12 14.79
N GLN A 55 -24.78 -16.06 15.78
CA GLN A 55 -24.67 -16.83 17.02
C GLN A 55 -24.55 -18.34 16.78
N LYS A 56 -25.19 -18.87 15.76
CA LYS A 56 -25.11 -20.30 15.40
C LYS A 56 -23.72 -20.77 14.98
N TYR A 57 -22.84 -19.85 14.58
CA TYR A 57 -21.45 -20.13 14.22
C TYR A 57 -20.51 -20.09 15.43
N ASN A 58 -20.99 -19.62 16.57
CA ASN A 58 -20.20 -19.57 17.81
C ASN A 58 -20.20 -20.94 18.51
N THR A 59 -19.56 -21.92 17.89
CA THR A 59 -19.57 -23.33 18.30
C THR A 59 -18.32 -23.75 19.06
N ASP A 60 -17.25 -22.97 19.02
CA ASP A 60 -16.00 -23.24 19.72
C ASP A 60 -15.77 -22.24 20.86
N PRO A 61 -15.89 -22.68 22.13
CA PRO A 61 -15.65 -21.79 23.26
C PRO A 61 -14.20 -21.35 23.42
N LYS A 62 -13.25 -22.04 22.76
CA LYS A 62 -11.84 -21.66 22.77
C LYS A 62 -11.53 -20.57 21.75
N HIS A 63 -12.37 -20.43 20.74
CA HIS A 63 -12.28 -19.40 19.70
C HIS A 63 -13.68 -18.83 19.42
N PRO A 64 -14.25 -18.06 20.37
CA PRO A 64 -15.56 -17.48 20.17
C PRO A 64 -15.56 -16.51 18.99
N VAL A 65 -16.71 -16.39 18.33
CA VAL A 65 -16.84 -15.50 17.16
C VAL A 65 -16.56 -14.06 17.57
N LEU A 66 -15.58 -13.43 16.93
CA LEU A 66 -15.33 -11.99 17.01
C LEU A 66 -16.11 -11.28 15.89
N ILE A 67 -16.93 -10.34 16.27
CA ILE A 67 -17.64 -9.48 15.32
C ILE A 67 -17.01 -8.09 15.41
N VAL A 68 -16.44 -7.64 14.29
CA VAL A 68 -15.81 -6.33 14.19
C VAL A 68 -16.69 -5.42 13.37
N LEU A 69 -17.22 -4.38 13.98
CA LEU A 69 -17.87 -3.29 13.29
C LEU A 69 -16.78 -2.31 12.79
N HIS A 70 -16.73 -2.09 11.51
CA HIS A 70 -15.73 -1.22 10.89
C HIS A 70 -16.41 -0.25 9.94
N HIS A 71 -16.09 1.03 10.10
CA HIS A 71 -16.55 2.11 9.22
C HIS A 71 -15.61 3.31 9.32
N ASP A 72 -15.78 4.27 8.43
CA ASP A 72 -15.06 5.54 8.48
C ASP A 72 -15.47 6.35 9.70
N GLY A 73 -14.51 6.97 10.37
CA GLY A 73 -14.78 7.79 11.56
C GLY A 73 -15.40 9.13 11.27
N ASP A 74 -15.30 9.62 10.05
CA ASP A 74 -15.69 10.96 9.61
C ASP A 74 -16.79 10.98 8.56
N ASN A 75 -17.24 9.82 8.10
CA ASN A 75 -18.07 9.72 6.90
C ASN A 75 -19.57 9.92 7.15
N TYR A 76 -20.28 10.30 6.11
CA TYR A 76 -21.74 10.43 6.03
C TYR A 76 -22.40 11.20 7.17
N GLY A 77 -22.31 12.49 7.07
CA GLY A 77 -22.83 13.36 8.12
C GLY A 77 -21.82 13.48 9.23
N GLY A 78 -20.55 13.28 8.85
CA GLY A 78 -19.42 13.42 9.72
C GLY A 78 -19.55 12.47 10.87
N GLY A 79 -19.55 11.21 10.65
CA GLY A 79 -19.53 10.22 11.71
C GLY A 79 -20.06 10.66 13.06
N THR A 80 -19.87 11.93 13.33
CA THR A 80 -20.25 12.60 14.57
C THR A 80 -21.74 12.78 14.71
N SER A 81 -22.47 13.25 13.70
CA SER A 81 -23.89 13.56 13.85
C SER A 81 -24.81 12.36 13.64
N ALA A 82 -24.41 11.40 12.81
CA ALA A 82 -25.26 10.24 12.57
C ALA A 82 -24.82 9.03 13.40
N TYR A 83 -23.59 8.58 13.24
CA TYR A 83 -23.13 7.35 13.88
C TYR A 83 -22.93 7.52 15.39
N TYR A 84 -22.05 8.44 15.79
CA TYR A 84 -21.67 8.56 17.20
C TYR A 84 -22.78 9.11 18.09
N HIS A 85 -23.66 9.96 17.58
CA HIS A 85 -24.74 10.54 18.38
C HIS A 85 -25.99 9.66 18.50
N SER A 86 -26.23 8.78 17.54
CA SER A 86 -27.42 7.94 17.57
C SER A 86 -27.08 6.45 17.51
N ASN A 87 -26.49 5.99 16.43
CA ASN A 87 -26.30 4.56 16.19
C ASN A 87 -25.36 3.92 17.19
N PHE A 88 -24.23 4.56 17.52
CA PHE A 88 -23.32 4.05 18.51
C PHE A 88 -23.94 3.98 19.90
N ASN A 89 -24.71 4.98 20.30
CA ASN A 89 -25.41 4.96 21.57
C ASN A 89 -26.48 3.86 21.61
N ASN A 90 -27.20 3.64 20.51
CA ASN A 90 -28.17 2.56 20.38
C ASN A 90 -27.49 1.19 20.47
N PHE A 91 -26.36 1.03 19.78
CA PHE A 91 -25.54 -0.18 19.85
C PHE A 91 -25.06 -0.46 21.28
N VAL A 92 -24.48 0.52 21.96
CA VAL A 92 -24.02 0.39 23.35
C VAL A 92 -25.18 0.03 24.28
N SER A 93 -26.34 0.66 24.11
CA SER A 93 -27.52 0.38 24.89
C SER A 93 -28.03 -1.05 24.66
N TRP A 94 -28.03 -1.49 23.41
CA TRP A 94 -28.43 -2.85 23.04
C TRP A 94 -27.48 -3.90 23.63
N VAL A 95 -26.14 -3.69 23.53
CA VAL A 95 -25.14 -4.60 24.13
C VAL A 95 -25.31 -4.67 25.65
N LYS A 96 -25.48 -3.52 26.33
CA LYS A 96 -25.73 -3.48 27.78
C LYS A 96 -27.00 -4.22 28.19
N SER A 97 -28.00 -4.27 27.34
CA SER A 97 -29.25 -5.01 27.58
C SER A 97 -29.13 -6.50 27.31
N ASN A 98 -28.02 -6.97 26.79
CA ASN A 98 -27.75 -8.36 26.41
C ASN A 98 -26.41 -8.88 27.02
N PRO A 99 -26.13 -8.68 28.30
CA PRO A 99 -24.81 -8.94 28.88
C PRO A 99 -24.42 -10.43 28.92
N ASP A 100 -25.39 -11.33 28.87
CA ASP A 100 -25.16 -12.78 28.89
C ASP A 100 -24.89 -13.34 27.46
N ARG A 101 -25.09 -12.53 26.45
CA ARG A 101 -24.96 -12.94 25.03
C ARG A 101 -23.74 -12.35 24.35
N PHE A 102 -23.35 -11.14 24.72
CA PHE A 102 -22.30 -10.39 24.03
C PHE A 102 -21.34 -9.75 25.01
N VAL A 103 -20.06 -9.84 24.72
CA VAL A 103 -18.99 -9.25 25.51
C VAL A 103 -18.29 -8.18 24.65
N PRO A 104 -18.43 -6.89 24.98
CA PRO A 104 -17.62 -5.85 24.35
C PRO A 104 -16.14 -6.10 24.71
N ILE A 105 -15.32 -6.13 23.69
CA ILE A 105 -13.89 -6.40 23.85
C ILE A 105 -13.10 -5.63 22.81
N THR A 106 -11.89 -5.20 23.14
CA THR A 106 -10.99 -4.67 22.12
C THR A 106 -10.40 -5.81 21.29
N VAL A 107 -10.01 -5.51 20.05
CA VAL A 107 -9.33 -6.49 19.18
C VAL A 107 -8.06 -7.02 19.86
N GLN A 108 -7.31 -6.14 20.52
CA GLN A 108 -6.09 -6.53 21.24
C GLN A 108 -6.36 -7.50 22.38
N ASP A 109 -7.38 -7.22 23.21
CA ASP A 109 -7.75 -8.10 24.33
C ASP A 109 -8.30 -9.44 23.84
N TYR A 110 -9.04 -9.43 22.71
CA TYR A 110 -9.51 -10.66 22.08
C TYR A 110 -8.33 -11.51 21.62
N LEU A 111 -7.38 -10.95 20.89
CA LEU A 111 -6.20 -11.65 20.37
C LEU A 111 -5.27 -12.14 21.49
N ALA A 112 -5.21 -11.42 22.62
CA ALA A 112 -4.46 -11.86 23.78
C ALA A 112 -5.09 -13.09 24.46
N LYS A 113 -6.43 -13.19 24.45
CA LYS A 113 -7.16 -14.33 25.00
C LYS A 113 -7.26 -15.51 24.05
N PHE A 114 -7.42 -15.22 22.75
CA PHE A 114 -7.69 -16.17 21.69
C PHE A 114 -6.71 -15.91 20.53
N PRO A 115 -5.43 -16.24 20.69
CA PRO A 115 -4.45 -16.00 19.65
C PRO A 115 -4.77 -16.82 18.40
N PRO A 116 -4.54 -16.27 17.19
CA PRO A 116 -4.77 -17.00 15.95
C PRO A 116 -3.77 -18.15 15.80
N ASP A 117 -4.19 -19.24 15.17
CA ASP A 117 -3.30 -20.33 14.81
C ASP A 117 -2.21 -19.81 13.85
N PRO A 118 -0.91 -20.06 14.15
CA PRO A 118 0.20 -19.64 13.27
C PRO A 118 0.12 -20.18 11.84
N ASP A 119 -0.57 -21.30 11.64
CA ASP A 119 -0.70 -21.98 10.35
C ASP A 119 -2.02 -21.63 9.64
N ASP A 120 -2.90 -20.86 10.28
CA ASP A 120 -4.12 -20.35 9.67
C ASP A 120 -3.80 -19.12 8.80
N ILE A 121 -3.47 -19.37 7.55
CA ILE A 121 -3.07 -18.35 6.57
C ILE A 121 -4.22 -18.10 5.60
N ILE A 122 -4.59 -16.84 5.45
CA ILE A 122 -5.56 -16.41 4.45
C ILE A 122 -4.88 -15.56 3.37
N HIS A 123 -5.44 -15.62 2.18
CA HIS A 123 -5.08 -14.70 1.10
C HIS A 123 -5.93 -13.43 1.20
N VAL A 124 -5.28 -12.29 0.97
CA VAL A 124 -5.95 -11.00 0.84
C VAL A 124 -5.52 -10.39 -0.49
N GLU A 125 -6.51 -10.21 -1.37
CA GLU A 125 -6.27 -9.53 -2.64
C GLU A 125 -5.79 -8.10 -2.44
N PRO A 126 -4.88 -7.61 -3.29
CA PRO A 126 -4.57 -6.19 -3.35
C PRO A 126 -5.85 -5.41 -3.67
N GLY A 127 -6.11 -4.39 -2.89
CA GLY A 127 -7.31 -3.58 -3.05
C GLY A 127 -7.09 -2.17 -2.56
N SER A 128 -7.95 -1.27 -3.02
CA SER A 128 -8.03 0.11 -2.57
C SER A 128 -9.49 0.53 -2.43
N TRP A 129 -9.72 1.55 -1.64
CA TRP A 129 -10.97 2.28 -1.71
C TRP A 129 -11.13 2.89 -3.11
N SER A 130 -12.32 2.82 -3.72
CA SER A 130 -12.53 3.30 -5.09
C SER A 130 -11.68 2.57 -6.14
N GLY A 131 -11.52 1.27 -5.99
CA GLY A 131 -10.84 0.42 -6.95
C GLY A 131 -11.75 -0.06 -8.10
N ALA A 132 -11.56 -1.29 -8.56
CA ALA A 132 -12.23 -1.87 -9.72
C ALA A 132 -13.77 -1.79 -9.67
N ASP A 133 -14.36 -1.97 -8.49
CA ASP A 133 -15.80 -1.86 -8.26
C ASP A 133 -16.37 -0.44 -8.47
N ASN A 134 -15.50 0.57 -8.49
CA ASN A 134 -15.83 1.97 -8.80
C ASN A 134 -15.26 2.44 -10.15
N GLY A 135 -14.86 1.51 -11.02
CA GLY A 135 -14.37 1.82 -12.36
C GLY A 135 -12.91 2.28 -12.43
N ASP A 136 -12.11 1.94 -11.44
CA ASP A 136 -10.66 2.17 -11.43
C ASP A 136 -9.85 0.86 -11.27
N PRO A 137 -9.95 -0.08 -12.24
CA PRO A 137 -9.30 -1.38 -12.13
C PRO A 137 -7.77 -1.33 -12.18
N GLU A 138 -7.21 -0.24 -12.69
CA GLU A 138 -5.77 -0.05 -12.85
C GLU A 138 -5.16 0.85 -11.78
N PHE A 139 -5.90 1.18 -10.75
CA PHE A 139 -5.46 2.04 -9.65
C PHE A 139 -5.00 3.43 -10.11
N LYS A 140 -5.55 3.95 -11.20
CA LYS A 140 -5.17 5.26 -11.77
C LYS A 140 -5.47 6.42 -10.83
N LYS A 141 -6.51 6.30 -9.99
CA LYS A 141 -6.79 7.30 -8.94
C LYS A 141 -5.69 7.41 -7.89
N TRP A 142 -4.98 6.31 -7.65
CA TRP A 142 -3.92 6.27 -6.65
C TRP A 142 -2.54 6.46 -7.27
N ASN A 143 -2.32 5.85 -8.43
CA ASN A 143 -1.04 5.89 -9.12
C ASN A 143 -0.89 7.10 -10.03
N GLY A 144 -1.99 7.78 -10.32
CA GLY A 144 -2.06 8.86 -11.29
C GLY A 144 -2.09 8.38 -12.74
N ASP A 145 -2.80 9.12 -13.56
CA ASP A 145 -2.88 8.91 -15.00
C ASP A 145 -2.18 10.08 -15.71
N PRO A 146 -0.97 9.89 -16.28
CA PRO A 146 -0.20 10.98 -16.86
C PRO A 146 -0.69 11.37 -18.26
N LYS A 147 -1.97 11.65 -18.40
CA LYS A 147 -2.49 12.28 -19.61
C LYS A 147 -1.65 13.54 -19.89
N ASN A 148 -1.19 13.68 -21.10
CA ASN A 148 -0.31 14.80 -21.50
C ASN A 148 1.06 14.85 -20.79
N GLY A 149 1.56 13.73 -20.26
CA GLY A 149 2.88 13.61 -19.67
C GLY A 149 3.06 14.13 -18.24
N TYR A 150 1.98 14.54 -17.57
CA TYR A 150 2.00 14.94 -16.17
C TYR A 150 0.81 14.35 -15.41
N SER A 151 1.05 13.92 -14.18
CA SER A 151 0.05 13.55 -13.22
C SER A 151 0.40 14.17 -11.87
N PRO A 152 -0.54 14.89 -11.23
CA PRO A 152 -0.35 15.42 -9.87
C PRO A 152 -0.04 14.31 -8.86
N ASP A 153 -0.77 13.19 -8.91
CA ASP A 153 -0.55 12.06 -7.98
C ASP A 153 0.85 11.45 -8.16
N ARG A 154 1.27 11.21 -9.40
CA ARG A 154 2.64 10.75 -9.67
C ARG A 154 3.69 11.76 -9.18
N ASN A 155 3.41 13.05 -9.28
CA ASN A 155 4.27 14.07 -8.70
C ASN A 155 4.37 13.92 -7.18
N SER A 156 3.25 13.73 -6.49
CA SER A 156 3.20 13.53 -5.04
C SER A 156 3.99 12.29 -4.62
N TRP A 157 3.86 11.17 -5.30
CA TRP A 157 4.65 9.96 -5.05
C TRP A 157 6.16 10.19 -5.23
N GLY A 158 6.55 10.93 -6.27
CA GLY A 158 7.96 11.30 -6.48
C GLY A 158 8.52 12.19 -5.38
N VAL A 159 7.74 13.15 -4.90
CA VAL A 159 8.11 14.04 -3.78
C VAL A 159 8.22 13.24 -2.48
N MET A 160 7.22 12.42 -2.16
CA MET A 160 7.21 11.60 -0.97
C MET A 160 8.37 10.59 -0.95
N THR A 161 8.73 10.01 -2.10
CA THR A 161 9.87 9.09 -2.21
C THR A 161 11.19 9.78 -1.84
N ALA A 162 11.43 10.97 -2.36
CA ALA A 162 12.65 11.71 -2.04
C ALA A 162 12.70 12.14 -0.56
N VAL A 163 11.59 12.66 -0.04
CA VAL A 163 11.54 13.15 1.34
C VAL A 163 11.63 11.99 2.34
N LYS A 164 11.07 10.82 2.02
CA LYS A 164 11.23 9.63 2.86
C LYS A 164 12.70 9.26 3.06
N ASN A 165 13.50 9.25 1.98
CA ASN A 165 14.93 8.97 2.10
C ASN A 165 15.63 9.99 2.99
N MET A 166 15.32 11.28 2.81
CA MET A 166 15.88 12.38 3.60
C MET A 166 15.53 12.25 5.09
N VAL A 167 14.29 11.93 5.42
CA VAL A 167 13.83 11.76 6.81
C VAL A 167 14.44 10.51 7.44
N THR A 168 14.53 9.40 6.70
CA THR A 168 15.20 8.17 7.15
C THR A 168 16.67 8.40 7.41
N THR A 169 17.34 9.18 6.57
CA THR A 169 18.74 9.57 6.78
C THR A 169 18.91 10.42 8.04
N ALA A 170 18.02 11.38 8.27
CA ALA A 170 18.04 12.18 9.50
C ALA A 170 17.85 11.31 10.76
N GLU A 171 16.97 10.32 10.69
CA GLU A 171 16.73 9.37 11.77
C GLU A 171 17.97 8.51 12.05
N ALA A 172 18.61 7.99 11.00
CA ALA A 172 19.84 7.21 11.14
C ALA A 172 20.99 8.03 11.78
N ILE A 173 21.07 9.33 11.50
CA ILE A 173 22.08 10.21 12.09
C ILE A 173 21.76 10.51 13.56
N ASN A 174 20.51 10.90 13.85
CA ASN A 174 20.10 11.24 15.22
C ASN A 174 18.59 11.07 15.45
N PRO A 175 18.13 9.86 15.85
CA PRO A 175 16.70 9.54 16.02
C PRO A 175 16.04 10.35 17.16
N ASN A 176 16.82 10.80 18.13
CA ASN A 176 16.28 11.52 19.29
C ASN A 176 16.23 13.05 19.10
N ASN A 177 16.77 13.55 18.01
CA ASN A 177 16.72 14.97 17.69
C ASN A 177 15.28 15.43 17.47
N HIS A 178 14.94 16.60 18.05
CA HIS A 178 13.61 17.18 17.87
C HIS A 178 13.29 17.42 16.38
N ALA A 179 14.23 17.89 15.60
CA ALA A 179 14.05 18.11 14.17
C ALA A 179 13.78 16.81 13.41
N THR A 180 14.44 15.69 13.78
CA THR A 180 14.13 14.36 13.21
C THR A 180 12.68 13.96 13.49
N LYS A 181 12.22 14.13 14.74
CA LYS A 181 10.83 13.82 15.12
C LYS A 181 9.82 14.69 14.37
N MET A 182 10.12 15.98 14.21
CA MET A 182 9.28 16.89 13.43
C MET A 182 9.29 16.57 11.93
N ALA A 183 10.44 16.16 11.38
CA ALA A 183 10.54 15.71 10.00
C ALA A 183 9.62 14.48 9.75
N TRP A 184 9.66 13.50 10.64
CA TRP A 184 8.75 12.35 10.59
C TRP A 184 7.29 12.76 10.74
N HIS A 185 6.97 13.65 11.68
CA HIS A 185 5.60 14.13 11.86
C HIS A 185 5.04 14.74 10.56
N HIS A 186 5.76 15.65 9.95
CA HIS A 186 5.35 16.29 8.72
C HIS A 186 5.30 15.30 7.54
N PHE A 187 6.27 14.39 7.46
CA PHE A 187 6.26 13.35 6.42
C PHE A 187 5.03 12.44 6.56
N LEU A 188 4.68 12.02 7.76
CA LEU A 188 3.47 11.21 7.98
C LEU A 188 2.19 11.97 7.61
N CYS A 189 2.13 13.29 7.81
CA CYS A 189 1.01 14.10 7.34
C CYS A 189 0.87 14.07 5.82
N SER A 190 1.95 13.90 5.05
CA SER A 190 1.88 13.79 3.59
C SER A 190 1.25 12.48 3.11
N GLN A 191 1.15 11.47 3.97
CA GLN A 191 0.65 10.13 3.65
C GLN A 191 -0.87 10.01 3.77
N THR A 192 -1.59 11.12 3.89
CA THR A 192 -3.05 11.11 3.98
C THR A 192 -3.65 10.72 2.63
N SER A 193 -4.33 9.58 2.60
CA SER A 193 -4.83 8.96 1.38
C SER A 193 -5.83 9.83 0.59
N CYS A 194 -6.55 10.74 1.27
CA CYS A 194 -7.48 11.67 0.62
C CYS A 194 -6.82 12.56 -0.45
N TYR A 195 -5.51 12.76 -0.34
CA TYR A 195 -4.79 13.60 -1.30
C TYR A 195 -4.57 12.92 -2.66
N GLU A 196 -4.60 11.60 -2.71
CA GLU A 196 -4.36 10.83 -3.93
C GLU A 196 -5.65 10.37 -4.62
N TYR A 197 -6.74 10.12 -3.89
CA TYR A 197 -7.94 9.58 -4.51
C TYR A 197 -9.07 10.60 -4.73
N TRP A 198 -8.97 11.82 -4.20
CA TRP A 198 -9.88 12.91 -4.48
C TRP A 198 -9.50 13.66 -5.76
N ASP A 199 -9.72 13.02 -6.88
CA ASP A 199 -9.71 13.57 -8.24
C ASP A 199 -8.37 14.00 -8.83
N GLY A 200 -7.22 13.77 -8.18
CA GLY A 200 -5.92 14.15 -8.71
C GLY A 200 -5.86 15.63 -9.12
N THR A 201 -6.45 16.51 -8.31
CA THR A 201 -6.47 17.94 -8.61
C THR A 201 -5.30 18.67 -7.97
N GLU A 202 -4.81 19.69 -8.62
CA GLU A 202 -3.73 20.57 -8.13
C GLU A 202 -3.96 21.02 -6.68
N MET A 203 -5.20 21.29 -6.29
CA MET A 203 -5.54 21.73 -4.94
C MET A 203 -5.20 20.65 -3.89
N TRP A 204 -5.58 19.40 -4.12
CA TRP A 204 -5.32 18.29 -3.20
C TRP A 204 -3.85 17.88 -3.24
N ASP A 205 -3.26 17.78 -4.43
CA ASP A 205 -1.87 17.36 -4.63
C ASP A 205 -0.83 18.33 -4.09
N SER A 206 -1.23 19.57 -3.86
CA SER A 206 -0.36 20.55 -3.20
C SER A 206 -0.11 20.23 -1.71
N HIS A 207 -1.02 19.50 -1.05
CA HIS A 207 -0.87 19.19 0.37
C HIS A 207 0.26 18.20 0.67
N PRO A 208 0.45 17.08 -0.06
CA PRO A 208 1.64 16.25 0.09
C PRO A 208 2.93 17.03 -0.10
N THR A 209 3.00 17.88 -1.14
CA THR A 209 4.16 18.72 -1.38
C THR A 209 4.44 19.70 -0.23
N ARG A 210 3.42 20.36 0.32
CA ARG A 210 3.57 21.26 1.49
C ARG A 210 4.10 20.52 2.70
N ALA A 211 3.50 19.39 3.05
CA ALA A 211 3.93 18.59 4.19
C ALA A 211 5.36 18.05 3.99
N CYS A 212 5.69 17.59 2.79
CA CYS A 212 7.03 17.14 2.43
C CYS A 212 8.07 18.26 2.49
N ASN A 213 7.74 19.48 2.06
CA ASN A 213 8.64 20.64 2.18
C ASN A 213 8.92 20.98 3.65
N LEU A 214 7.93 20.89 4.53
CA LEU A 214 8.14 21.05 5.97
C LEU A 214 9.02 19.94 6.54
N ALA A 215 8.76 18.68 6.15
CA ALA A 215 9.59 17.55 6.55
C ALA A 215 11.06 17.71 6.13
N TYR A 216 11.28 18.12 4.88
CA TYR A 216 12.63 18.40 4.36
C TYR A 216 13.33 19.49 5.16
N ASN A 217 12.65 20.61 5.43
CA ASN A 217 13.22 21.74 6.20
C ASN A 217 13.64 21.34 7.62
N GLU A 218 12.96 20.37 8.22
CA GLU A 218 13.37 19.81 9.50
C GLU A 218 14.52 18.81 9.34
N ALA A 219 14.41 17.87 8.40
CA ALA A 219 15.42 16.82 8.18
C ALA A 219 16.78 17.41 7.81
N VAL A 220 16.84 18.44 6.97
CA VAL A 220 18.10 19.09 6.54
C VAL A 220 18.87 19.73 7.69
N LYS A 221 18.22 20.04 8.81
CA LYS A 221 18.91 20.55 10.02
C LYS A 221 19.82 19.49 10.64
N VAL A 222 19.49 18.21 10.43
CA VAL A 222 20.21 17.04 10.94
C VAL A 222 21.17 16.51 9.90
N VAL A 223 20.72 16.42 8.63
CA VAL A 223 21.52 15.93 7.50
C VAL A 223 22.42 17.07 6.99
N LYS A 224 23.41 17.43 7.77
CA LYS A 224 24.37 18.50 7.46
C LYS A 224 25.80 17.99 7.48
N GLY A 225 26.61 18.54 6.57
CA GLY A 225 28.04 18.25 6.52
C GLY A 225 28.39 16.87 5.97
N ASN A 226 29.60 16.43 6.24
CA ASN A 226 30.09 15.11 5.81
C ASN A 226 29.57 14.04 6.79
N PHE A 227 28.44 13.44 6.52
CA PHE A 227 28.04 12.20 7.19
C PHE A 227 28.42 11.01 6.31
N LYS A 228 28.69 9.88 6.93
CA LYS A 228 28.88 8.62 6.20
C LYS A 228 27.52 8.08 5.85
N ASP A 229 27.18 8.12 4.56
CA ASP A 229 25.94 7.57 4.09
C ASP A 229 25.99 6.03 4.07
N ASN A 230 25.19 5.42 4.93
CA ASN A 230 24.99 3.98 5.00
C ASN A 230 23.50 3.63 4.78
N ILE A 231 22.71 4.59 4.30
CA ILE A 231 21.29 4.41 4.08
C ILE A 231 21.06 4.00 2.63
N PRO A 232 20.36 2.90 2.38
CA PRO A 232 20.04 2.52 1.01
C PRO A 232 19.06 3.50 0.36
N PRO A 233 19.05 3.58 -0.97
CA PRO A 233 18.05 4.34 -1.71
C PRO A 233 16.61 4.00 -1.30
N THR A 234 15.73 4.97 -1.38
CA THR A 234 14.28 4.74 -1.29
C THR A 234 13.75 4.47 -2.68
N ILE A 235 13.02 3.37 -2.82
CA ILE A 235 12.34 2.96 -4.06
C ILE A 235 10.84 3.00 -3.80
N TYR A 236 10.08 3.72 -4.61
CA TYR A 236 8.63 3.59 -4.67
C TYR A 236 8.27 2.20 -5.19
N LYS A 237 7.21 1.60 -4.65
CA LYS A 237 6.77 0.26 -5.09
C LYS A 237 6.62 0.25 -6.61
N PRO A 238 7.34 -0.62 -7.34
CA PRO A 238 7.27 -0.66 -8.79
C PRO A 238 5.85 -0.90 -9.28
N GLN A 239 5.43 -0.09 -10.22
CA GLN A 239 4.15 -0.15 -10.90
C GLN A 239 4.33 -0.63 -12.33
N ARG A 240 3.25 -1.01 -12.98
CA ARG A 240 3.26 -1.42 -14.38
C ARG A 240 2.12 -0.81 -15.16
N GLU A 241 2.31 -0.66 -16.46
CA GLU A 241 1.31 -0.12 -17.37
C GLU A 241 1.42 -0.82 -18.74
N PRO A 242 0.34 -1.47 -19.27
CA PRO A 242 -0.95 -1.62 -18.61
C PRO A 242 -0.87 -2.51 -17.35
N TYR A 243 -1.87 -2.39 -16.48
CA TYR A 243 -1.89 -3.16 -15.23
C TYR A 243 -2.06 -4.66 -15.48
N ASN A 244 -2.88 -5.04 -16.50
CA ASN A 244 -3.12 -6.41 -16.91
C ASN A 244 -2.60 -6.64 -18.34
N PRO A 245 -1.28 -6.73 -18.56
CA PRO A 245 -0.70 -6.82 -19.89
C PRO A 245 -1.16 -8.09 -20.62
N GLY A 246 -1.60 -7.94 -21.88
CA GLY A 246 -2.16 -9.01 -22.71
C GLY A 246 -3.55 -9.49 -22.31
N GLY A 247 -4.12 -8.93 -21.25
CA GLY A 247 -5.47 -9.18 -20.78
C GLY A 247 -6.50 -8.23 -21.38
N MET A 248 -7.51 -7.95 -20.59
CA MET A 248 -8.56 -6.99 -20.95
C MET A 248 -8.73 -5.97 -19.84
N GLU A 249 -8.96 -4.70 -20.21
CA GLU A 249 -9.47 -3.71 -19.29
C GLU A 249 -10.91 -4.04 -18.85
N TRP A 250 -11.35 -3.39 -17.80
CA TRP A 250 -12.72 -3.52 -17.28
C TRP A 250 -13.83 -3.26 -18.33
N ASN A 251 -13.55 -2.41 -19.32
CA ASN A 251 -14.47 -2.10 -20.43
C ASN A 251 -14.36 -3.08 -21.62
N ASN A 252 -13.68 -4.23 -21.44
CA ASN A 252 -13.38 -5.22 -22.46
C ASN A 252 -12.47 -4.73 -23.59
N THR A 253 -11.68 -3.69 -23.38
CA THR A 253 -10.64 -3.27 -24.32
C THR A 253 -9.41 -4.18 -24.16
N PRO A 254 -8.94 -4.85 -25.25
CA PRO A 254 -7.72 -5.65 -25.18
C PRO A 254 -6.48 -4.77 -24.91
N GLU A 255 -5.66 -5.24 -23.97
CA GLU A 255 -4.41 -4.60 -23.61
C GLU A 255 -3.21 -5.21 -24.36
N THR A 256 -2.18 -4.41 -24.57
CA THR A 256 -0.91 -4.90 -25.11
C THR A 256 -0.22 -5.84 -24.13
N SER A 257 0.46 -6.86 -24.64
CA SER A 257 1.30 -7.75 -23.82
C SER A 257 2.65 -7.13 -23.45
N ASP A 258 3.13 -6.18 -24.23
CA ASP A 258 4.30 -5.37 -23.87
C ASP A 258 3.88 -4.36 -22.80
N PHE A 259 4.63 -4.29 -21.71
CA PHE A 259 4.30 -3.40 -20.60
C PHE A 259 5.54 -2.68 -20.04
N GLU A 260 5.30 -1.47 -19.56
CA GLU A 260 6.30 -0.66 -18.89
C GLU A 260 6.26 -0.95 -17.37
N VAL A 261 7.43 -1.18 -16.78
CA VAL A 261 7.60 -1.11 -15.32
C VAL A 261 8.20 0.24 -14.99
N TRP A 262 7.55 0.98 -14.09
CA TRP A 262 8.03 2.28 -13.65
C TRP A 262 8.07 2.40 -12.12
N THR A 263 8.93 3.27 -11.62
CA THR A 263 9.09 3.57 -10.19
C THR A 263 9.72 4.94 -10.01
N TYR A 264 9.68 5.44 -8.77
CA TYR A 264 10.54 6.54 -8.32
C TYR A 264 11.66 5.98 -7.47
N ALA A 265 12.85 6.53 -7.60
CA ALA A 265 13.97 6.20 -6.74
C ALA A 265 14.75 7.47 -6.37
N TYR A 266 15.21 7.52 -5.13
CA TYR A 266 15.97 8.66 -4.62
C TYR A 266 16.95 8.23 -3.52
N ASP A 267 18.07 8.93 -3.50
CA ASP A 267 19.03 8.87 -2.42
C ASP A 267 19.67 10.24 -2.20
N VAL A 268 19.92 10.59 -0.93
CA VAL A 268 20.53 11.88 -0.56
C VAL A 268 21.94 12.07 -1.11
N SER A 269 22.68 10.96 -1.30
CA SER A 269 24.03 10.96 -1.90
C SER A 269 23.98 10.86 -3.42
N GLY A 270 22.80 10.65 -3.99
CA GLY A 270 22.54 10.43 -5.40
C GLY A 270 22.69 8.97 -5.82
N LEU A 271 21.98 8.61 -6.88
CA LEU A 271 21.96 7.26 -7.41
C LEU A 271 23.12 6.99 -8.37
N LYS A 272 23.65 5.78 -8.30
CA LYS A 272 24.64 5.23 -9.25
C LYS A 272 23.93 4.45 -10.36
N SER A 273 22.92 3.65 -10.01
CA SER A 273 22.16 2.85 -10.97
C SER A 273 20.79 2.49 -10.44
N VAL A 274 19.84 2.35 -11.37
CA VAL A 274 18.52 1.74 -11.12
C VAL A 274 18.30 0.69 -12.19
N THR A 275 18.00 -0.55 -11.77
CA THR A 275 17.95 -1.72 -12.64
C THR A 275 16.68 -2.51 -12.37
N LEU A 276 15.93 -2.81 -13.43
CA LEU A 276 14.83 -3.77 -13.41
C LEU A 276 15.42 -5.18 -13.57
N HIS A 277 15.04 -6.08 -12.66
CA HIS A 277 15.31 -7.50 -12.77
C HIS A 277 13.98 -8.22 -13.00
N TYR A 278 13.91 -9.06 -14.02
CA TYR A 278 12.72 -9.87 -14.26
C TYR A 278 13.06 -11.28 -14.72
N THR A 279 12.12 -12.19 -14.51
CA THR A 279 12.21 -13.58 -14.98
C THR A 279 10.83 -13.99 -15.51
N VAL A 280 10.82 -14.88 -16.51
CA VAL A 280 9.62 -15.33 -17.21
C VAL A 280 9.46 -16.82 -17.00
N PHE A 281 8.25 -17.25 -16.66
CA PHE A 281 7.86 -18.66 -16.51
C PHE A 281 6.73 -18.96 -17.48
N GLU A 282 6.91 -19.96 -18.32
CA GLU A 282 5.85 -20.41 -19.22
C GLU A 282 4.65 -20.93 -18.41
N GLY A 283 3.44 -20.49 -18.78
CA GLY A 283 2.21 -20.79 -18.05
C GLY A 283 2.04 -19.96 -16.79
N GLN A 284 0.98 -20.25 -16.03
CA GLN A 284 0.56 -19.48 -14.85
C GLN A 284 1.34 -19.81 -13.57
N PHE A 285 2.02 -20.93 -13.55
CA PHE A 285 2.64 -21.45 -12.32
C PHE A 285 4.14 -21.19 -12.29
N ALA A 286 4.58 -20.38 -11.33
CA ALA A 286 6.00 -20.25 -11.05
C ALA A 286 6.58 -21.58 -10.51
N PRO A 287 7.84 -21.90 -10.85
CA PRO A 287 8.56 -23.01 -10.23
C PRO A 287 8.61 -22.85 -8.71
N THR A 288 8.81 -23.96 -7.99
CA THR A 288 8.83 -23.95 -6.53
C THR A 288 9.88 -22.98 -5.98
N LEU A 289 9.61 -22.35 -4.83
CA LEU A 289 10.56 -21.44 -4.15
C LEU A 289 11.91 -22.12 -3.80
N ASP A 290 11.93 -23.45 -3.76
CA ASP A 290 13.15 -24.23 -3.57
C ASP A 290 14.08 -24.16 -4.80
N ASP A 291 13.59 -23.70 -5.94
CA ASP A 291 14.40 -23.40 -7.13
C ASP A 291 15.06 -22.01 -7.09
N LYS A 292 15.31 -21.44 -5.90
CA LYS A 292 15.98 -20.14 -5.72
C LYS A 292 17.28 -20.01 -6.52
N GLU A 293 18.00 -21.11 -6.68
CA GLU A 293 19.27 -21.16 -7.39
C GLU A 293 19.14 -21.15 -8.92
N LYS A 294 17.92 -21.38 -9.46
CA LYS A 294 17.70 -21.55 -10.91
C LYS A 294 17.00 -20.39 -11.59
N ARG A 295 16.74 -19.29 -10.89
CA ARG A 295 16.09 -18.13 -11.51
C ARG A 295 17.11 -17.32 -12.30
N ASN A 296 16.99 -17.40 -13.62
CA ASN A 296 17.74 -16.53 -14.52
C ASN A 296 17.08 -15.16 -14.57
N TRP A 297 17.53 -14.26 -13.70
CA TRP A 297 17.10 -12.87 -13.73
C TRP A 297 17.72 -12.14 -14.91
N ILE A 298 16.88 -11.57 -15.75
CA ILE A 298 17.29 -10.66 -16.82
C ILE A 298 17.37 -9.27 -16.20
N ALA A 299 18.51 -8.63 -16.32
CA ALA A 299 18.75 -7.30 -15.80
C ALA A 299 18.65 -6.25 -16.91
N VAL A 300 17.82 -5.23 -16.72
CA VAL A 300 17.62 -4.14 -17.67
C VAL A 300 17.84 -2.82 -16.96
N LYS A 301 18.77 -2.01 -17.44
CA LYS A 301 18.98 -0.66 -16.92
C LYS A 301 17.73 0.18 -17.20
N MET A 302 17.17 0.77 -16.16
CA MET A 302 16.01 1.65 -16.29
C MET A 302 16.41 3.03 -16.82
N GLN A 303 15.53 3.62 -17.60
CA GLN A 303 15.70 4.97 -18.13
C GLN A 303 15.25 5.98 -17.10
N GLU A 304 16.09 6.94 -16.82
CA GLU A 304 15.81 8.05 -15.91
C GLU A 304 15.06 9.16 -16.63
N LYS A 305 14.03 9.68 -16.00
CA LYS A 305 13.22 10.78 -16.52
C LYS A 305 12.92 11.81 -15.42
N TRP A 306 13.26 13.05 -15.66
CA TRP A 306 12.77 14.15 -14.85
C TRP A 306 11.43 14.64 -15.38
N ILE A 307 10.44 14.77 -14.51
CA ILE A 307 9.13 15.35 -14.83
C ILE A 307 8.99 16.61 -13.98
N GLU A 308 8.91 17.76 -14.65
CA GLU A 308 8.84 19.06 -13.97
C GLU A 308 7.57 19.17 -13.13
N PRO A 309 7.69 19.49 -11.82
CA PRO A 309 6.54 19.71 -10.96
C PRO A 309 5.71 20.91 -11.41
N GLN A 310 4.40 20.74 -11.46
CA GLN A 310 3.46 21.81 -11.77
C GLN A 310 2.69 22.31 -10.54
N THR A 311 2.89 21.68 -9.37
CA THR A 311 2.24 22.05 -8.11
C THR A 311 2.73 23.40 -7.56
N SER A 312 1.87 24.05 -6.75
CA SER A 312 2.21 25.25 -5.98
C SER A 312 1.90 25.02 -4.48
N PRO A 313 2.91 25.08 -3.58
CA PRO A 313 4.31 25.38 -3.86
C PRO A 313 5.03 24.27 -4.62
N LYS A 314 6.14 24.61 -5.28
CA LYS A 314 7.01 23.59 -5.85
C LYS A 314 7.70 22.79 -4.75
N PRO A 315 7.94 21.49 -4.96
CA PRO A 315 8.70 20.66 -4.04
C PRO A 315 10.16 21.13 -3.98
N ILE A 316 10.75 21.10 -2.79
CA ILE A 316 12.17 21.39 -2.58
C ILE A 316 13.04 20.27 -3.15
N ILE A 317 12.61 19.01 -2.95
CA ILE A 317 13.22 17.83 -3.56
C ILE A 317 12.15 16.91 -4.13
N LYS A 318 12.53 16.17 -5.16
CA LYS A 318 11.69 15.17 -5.80
C LYS A 318 12.56 14.08 -6.42
N ALA A 319 12.07 12.86 -6.39
CA ALA A 319 12.70 11.72 -7.06
C ALA A 319 12.48 11.78 -8.58
N ASN A 320 13.47 11.28 -9.34
CA ASN A 320 13.28 10.99 -10.75
C ASN A 320 12.43 9.73 -10.93
N GLU A 321 11.68 9.69 -12.00
CA GLU A 321 11.01 8.49 -12.49
C GLU A 321 12.02 7.62 -13.25
N TYR A 322 11.93 6.32 -13.04
CA TYR A 322 12.73 5.31 -13.75
C TYR A 322 11.79 4.31 -14.38
N SER A 323 11.99 4.00 -15.66
CA SER A 323 11.16 3.04 -16.36
C SER A 323 11.94 2.11 -17.28
N ALA A 324 11.37 0.93 -17.52
CA ALA A 324 11.88 -0.04 -18.49
C ALA A 324 10.73 -0.88 -19.05
N MET A 325 10.83 -1.23 -20.35
CA MET A 325 9.86 -2.05 -21.05
C MET A 325 10.21 -3.54 -20.91
N ILE A 326 9.22 -4.36 -20.61
CA ILE A 326 9.24 -5.82 -20.80
C ILE A 326 8.44 -6.11 -22.06
N LYS A 327 9.06 -6.80 -23.03
CA LYS A 327 8.50 -7.01 -24.38
C LYS A 327 8.53 -8.47 -24.79
N GLY A 328 7.59 -8.84 -25.66
CA GLY A 328 7.58 -10.13 -26.34
C GLY A 328 7.23 -11.30 -25.41
N VAL A 329 6.63 -11.02 -24.26
CA VAL A 329 6.14 -12.04 -23.33
C VAL A 329 4.66 -12.28 -23.59
N ASN A 330 4.27 -13.55 -23.68
CA ASN A 330 2.89 -13.95 -23.83
C ASN A 330 2.63 -15.25 -23.06
N ASN A 331 1.42 -15.38 -22.54
CA ASN A 331 0.94 -16.57 -21.85
C ASN A 331 1.94 -17.09 -20.80
N SER A 332 2.51 -16.17 -20.03
CA SER A 332 3.58 -16.45 -19.08
C SER A 332 3.47 -15.59 -17.83
N LEU A 333 3.90 -16.15 -16.71
CA LEU A 333 4.06 -15.41 -15.46
C LEU A 333 5.41 -14.67 -15.48
N VAL A 334 5.37 -13.38 -15.21
CA VAL A 334 6.57 -12.54 -15.05
C VAL A 334 6.72 -12.15 -13.59
N ASN A 335 7.85 -12.49 -12.99
CA ASN A 335 8.26 -11.92 -11.70
C ASN A 335 9.29 -10.82 -11.94
N TYR A 336 9.20 -9.72 -11.21
CA TYR A 336 10.13 -8.61 -11.37
C TYR A 336 10.35 -7.84 -10.06
N TYR A 337 11.51 -7.22 -9.94
CA TYR A 337 11.83 -6.27 -8.88
C TYR A 337 12.79 -5.20 -9.40
N VAL A 338 12.88 -4.09 -8.69
CA VAL A 338 13.83 -3.00 -8.99
C VAL A 338 14.91 -2.97 -7.93
N GLU A 339 16.16 -2.85 -8.38
CA GLU A 339 17.34 -2.63 -7.56
C GLU A 339 17.87 -1.22 -7.81
N ALA A 340 18.11 -0.45 -6.75
CA ALA A 340 18.76 0.85 -6.81
C ALA A 340 20.04 0.84 -5.99
N ILE A 341 21.10 1.40 -6.53
CA ILE A 341 22.42 1.52 -5.88
C ILE A 341 22.78 3.01 -5.83
N ASP A 342 23.14 3.50 -4.67
CA ASP A 342 23.63 4.87 -4.49
C ASP A 342 25.12 5.03 -4.88
N LYS A 343 25.64 6.25 -4.76
CA LYS A 343 27.05 6.55 -5.05
C LYS A 343 28.04 6.01 -4.02
N HIS A 344 27.56 5.62 -2.85
CA HIS A 344 28.37 4.99 -1.79
C HIS A 344 28.32 3.47 -1.83
N GLY A 345 27.48 2.88 -2.71
CA GLY A 345 27.36 1.44 -2.88
C GLY A 345 26.30 0.81 -1.97
N ASN A 346 25.48 1.59 -1.27
CA ASN A 346 24.34 1.02 -0.57
C ASN A 346 23.27 0.58 -1.57
N VAL A 347 22.66 -0.58 -1.30
CA VAL A 347 21.74 -1.25 -2.23
C VAL A 347 20.36 -1.36 -1.61
N ALA A 348 19.36 -0.93 -2.34
CA ALA A 348 17.97 -1.20 -2.06
C ALA A 348 17.36 -2.11 -3.13
N LYS A 349 16.41 -2.95 -2.73
CA LYS A 349 15.62 -3.78 -3.63
C LYS A 349 14.15 -3.68 -3.26
N SER A 350 13.30 -3.51 -4.27
CA SER A 350 11.86 -3.57 -4.06
C SER A 350 11.41 -5.00 -3.71
N PRO A 351 10.19 -5.19 -3.20
CA PRO A 351 9.55 -6.50 -3.21
C PRO A 351 9.51 -7.10 -4.62
N ILE A 352 9.50 -8.42 -4.70
CA ILE A 352 9.25 -9.12 -5.97
C ILE A 352 7.77 -8.95 -6.29
N MET A 353 7.50 -8.35 -7.42
CA MET A 353 6.19 -8.20 -8.02
C MET A 353 5.98 -9.31 -9.05
N PHE A 354 4.73 -9.60 -9.34
CA PHE A 354 4.40 -10.59 -10.37
C PHE A 354 3.20 -10.13 -11.21
N VAL A 355 3.13 -10.63 -12.42
CA VAL A 355 1.99 -10.46 -13.31
C VAL A 355 1.93 -11.60 -14.32
N PHE A 356 0.75 -12.12 -14.58
CA PHE A 356 0.53 -12.99 -15.71
C PHE A 356 0.27 -12.14 -16.97
N VAL A 357 1.03 -12.42 -18.03
CA VAL A 357 0.91 -11.72 -19.31
C VAL A 357 0.10 -12.60 -20.27
N GLY A 358 -1.10 -12.19 -20.59
CA GLY A 358 -1.96 -12.97 -21.48
C GLY A 358 -3.42 -13.02 -21.00
N LYS A 359 -4.21 -13.85 -21.73
CA LYS A 359 -5.63 -14.06 -21.43
C LYS A 359 -5.82 -15.23 -20.49
#